data_467d8d85c8795cd691622e0d0a386cdc
#
_entry.id   467d8d85c8795cd691622e0d0a386cdc
#
_cell.length_a   1.000
_cell.length_b   1.000
_cell.length_c   1.000
_cell.angle_alpha   90.00
_cell.angle_beta   90.00
_cell.angle_gamma   90.00
#
_symmetry.space_group_name_H-M   'P 1'
#
loop_
_entity.id
_entity.type
_entity.pdbx_description
1 polymer ?
#
loop_
_entity_poly.entity_id
_entity_poly.type
_entity_poly.pdbx_seq_one_letter_code
_entity_poly.pdbx_strand_id
1 'polypeptide(L)'
;MFGIVGWVGFEHDIREKRALVEEMTATMRYRGPDDSGTYVDAHVGFGHRRLALIDLSGGRQPMSVPTPSGDVAIVYSGESYNFRELRAELAGLGHSFDTDSGTEVVLHGYLQWGAAVAERLNGMYAFAV
;
A
#
# COMPACT_ATOMS: atom_id res chain seq x y z
N MET A 1 4.84 -11.82 7.05
CA MET A 1 3.51 -11.39 6.52
C MET A 1 3.09 -10.11 7.19
N PHE A 2 2.33 -9.28 6.49
CA PHE A 2 1.85 -8.00 7.00
C PHE A 2 0.37 -8.08 7.36
N GLY A 3 -0.12 -7.14 8.15
CA GLY A 3 -1.54 -6.91 8.37
C GLY A 3 -1.98 -5.66 7.64
N ILE A 4 -3.10 -5.73 6.97
CA ILE A 4 -3.74 -4.58 6.33
C ILE A 4 -5.17 -4.45 6.81
N VAL A 5 -5.63 -3.22 6.97
CA VAL A 5 -7.02 -2.88 7.26
C VAL A 5 -7.41 -1.65 6.45
N GLY A 6 -8.67 -1.60 6.05
CA GLY A 6 -9.18 -0.46 5.31
C GLY A 6 -10.63 -0.17 5.67
N TRP A 7 -10.98 1.10 5.57
CA TRP A 7 -12.34 1.59 5.71
C TRP A 7 -12.62 2.59 4.60
N VAL A 8 -13.67 2.35 3.84
CA VAL A 8 -14.19 3.28 2.83
C VAL A 8 -15.57 3.72 3.27
N GLY A 9 -15.81 5.02 3.29
CA GLY A 9 -17.09 5.58 3.70
C GLY A 9 -17.35 6.94 3.07
N PHE A 10 -18.61 7.17 2.71
CA PHE A 10 -19.06 8.42 2.10
C PHE A 10 -20.05 9.20 2.99
N GLU A 11 -20.48 8.61 4.11
CA GLU A 11 -21.41 9.22 5.05
C GLU A 11 -20.73 10.09 6.10
N HIS A 12 -19.45 9.85 6.36
CA HIS A 12 -18.65 10.55 7.34
C HIS A 12 -17.30 10.95 6.75
N ASP A 13 -16.70 12.00 7.28
CA ASP A 13 -15.31 12.34 6.99
C ASP A 13 -14.38 11.40 7.78
N ILE A 14 -13.72 10.49 7.08
CA ILE A 14 -12.83 9.50 7.69
C ILE A 14 -11.63 10.14 8.38
N ARG A 15 -11.25 11.38 8.00
CA ARG A 15 -10.19 12.13 8.69
C ARG A 15 -10.51 12.37 10.18
N GLU A 16 -11.80 12.50 10.52
CA GLU A 16 -12.26 12.62 11.91
C GLU A 16 -12.25 11.28 12.67
N LYS A 17 -12.05 10.18 11.95
CA LYS A 17 -12.04 8.80 12.46
C LYS A 17 -10.64 8.18 12.52
N ARG A 18 -9.59 8.99 12.44
CA ARG A 18 -8.20 8.50 12.52
C ARG A 18 -7.94 7.59 13.70
N ALA A 19 -8.41 7.97 14.89
CA ALA A 19 -8.23 7.17 16.11
C ALA A 19 -8.84 5.77 15.96
N LEU A 20 -9.98 5.64 15.30
CA LEU A 20 -10.61 4.33 15.04
C LEU A 20 -9.80 3.51 14.03
N VAL A 21 -9.27 4.14 12.99
CA VAL A 21 -8.37 3.45 12.03
C VAL A 21 -7.10 2.95 12.75
N GLU A 22 -6.56 3.73 13.66
CA GLU A 22 -5.41 3.34 14.50
C GLU A 22 -5.74 2.17 15.43
N GLU A 23 -6.92 2.17 16.06
CA GLU A 23 -7.39 1.06 16.89
C GLU A 23 -7.56 -0.23 16.06
N MET A 24 -8.19 -0.13 14.90
CA MET A 24 -8.32 -1.25 13.95
C MET A 24 -6.95 -1.79 13.55
N THR A 25 -6.01 -0.91 13.27
CA THR A 25 -4.62 -1.28 12.93
C THR A 25 -3.93 -1.99 14.09
N ALA A 26 -4.13 -1.52 15.31
CA ALA A 26 -3.54 -2.10 16.52
C ALA A 26 -4.00 -3.53 16.80
N THR A 27 -5.20 -3.93 16.35
CA THR A 27 -5.66 -5.33 16.50
C THR A 27 -4.76 -6.33 15.80
N MET A 28 -4.02 -5.90 14.79
CA MET A 28 -3.14 -6.74 13.98
C MET A 28 -1.68 -6.77 14.48
N ARG A 29 -1.40 -6.27 15.68
CA ARG A 29 -0.01 -6.16 16.20
C ARG A 29 0.75 -7.48 16.23
N TYR A 30 0.07 -8.60 16.47
CA TYR A 30 0.69 -9.92 16.49
C TYR A 30 1.08 -10.42 15.09
N ARG A 31 0.39 -9.91 14.07
CA ARG A 31 0.70 -10.22 12.68
C ARG A 31 1.88 -9.39 12.16
N GLY A 32 1.99 -8.15 12.63
CA GLY A 32 3.06 -7.23 12.25
C GLY A 32 3.52 -6.42 13.47
N PRO A 33 4.48 -6.95 14.27
CA PRO A 33 4.89 -6.32 15.52
C PRO A 33 5.86 -5.15 15.34
N ASP A 34 6.57 -5.06 14.21
CA ASP A 34 7.77 -4.24 14.09
C ASP A 34 7.49 -2.78 13.69
N ASP A 35 6.45 -2.55 12.90
CA ASP A 35 6.09 -1.20 12.48
C ASP A 35 4.59 -1.10 12.23
N SER A 36 4.07 0.12 12.31
CA SER A 36 2.68 0.41 11.98
C SER A 36 2.55 1.77 11.29
N GLY A 37 1.55 1.88 10.43
CA GLY A 37 1.25 3.13 9.75
C GLY A 37 -0.23 3.24 9.45
N THR A 38 -0.70 4.48 9.36
CA THR A 38 -2.06 4.80 8.95
C THR A 38 -2.06 5.92 7.92
N TYR A 39 -3.03 5.86 7.02
CA TYR A 39 -3.35 6.91 6.07
C TYR A 39 -4.84 7.19 6.14
N VAL A 40 -5.23 8.44 6.24
CA VAL A 40 -6.64 8.83 6.22
C VAL A 40 -6.85 9.99 5.26
N ASP A 41 -7.94 9.89 4.51
CA ASP A 41 -8.48 10.94 3.67
C ASP A 41 -9.98 11.05 3.93
N ALA A 42 -10.68 11.95 3.24
CA ALA A 42 -12.09 12.21 3.48
C ALA A 42 -12.96 10.94 3.39
N HIS A 43 -12.64 10.02 2.50
CA HIS A 43 -13.46 8.83 2.22
C HIS A 43 -12.77 7.50 2.48
N VAL A 44 -11.49 7.51 2.88
CA VAL A 44 -10.72 6.29 3.07
C VAL A 44 -9.81 6.38 4.29
N GLY A 45 -9.71 5.27 5.00
CA GLY A 45 -8.70 5.06 6.02
C GLY A 45 -8.01 3.73 5.78
N PHE A 46 -6.67 3.74 5.75
CA PHE A 46 -5.84 2.54 5.65
C PHE A 46 -4.97 2.39 6.87
N GLY A 47 -4.80 1.15 7.32
CA GLY A 47 -3.85 0.77 8.34
C GLY A 47 -2.98 -0.39 7.93
N HIS A 48 -1.73 -0.36 8.36
CA HIS A 48 -0.73 -1.37 8.05
C HIS A 48 0.07 -1.75 9.28
N ARG A 49 0.32 -3.05 9.44
CA ARG A 49 1.25 -3.60 10.43
C ARG A 49 2.31 -4.41 9.69
N ARG A 50 3.56 -4.24 10.09
CA ARG A 50 4.72 -4.82 9.41
C ARG A 50 5.45 -5.84 10.28
N LEU A 51 5.82 -6.94 9.66
CA LEU A 51 6.83 -7.87 10.15
C LEU A 51 8.08 -7.67 9.29
N ALA A 52 9.09 -7.02 9.86
CA ALA A 52 10.32 -6.66 9.15
C ALA A 52 11.30 -7.81 9.15
N LEU A 53 11.25 -8.67 8.14
CA LEU A 53 12.23 -9.76 7.96
C LEU A 53 13.39 -9.37 7.05
N ILE A 54 13.15 -8.49 6.09
CA ILE A 54 14.12 -8.02 5.09
C ILE A 54 13.76 -6.56 4.75
N ASP A 55 14.76 -5.70 4.60
CA ASP A 55 14.63 -4.28 4.27
C ASP A 55 13.83 -3.46 5.29
N LEU A 56 14.52 -2.94 6.27
CA LEU A 56 13.95 -2.11 7.34
C LEU A 56 13.56 -0.70 6.88
N SER A 57 14.09 -0.21 5.76
CA SER A 57 14.00 1.20 5.38
C SER A 57 13.06 1.51 4.20
N GLY A 58 12.87 0.57 3.29
CA GLY A 58 12.25 0.85 1.98
C GLY A 58 10.77 0.54 1.82
N GLY A 59 10.15 -0.15 2.75
CA GLY A 59 8.79 -0.67 2.54
C GLY A 59 7.73 -0.15 3.52
N ARG A 60 7.87 1.07 4.04
CA ARG A 60 6.87 1.62 4.95
C ARG A 60 5.54 1.80 4.25
N GLN A 61 4.48 1.41 4.94
CA GLN A 61 3.11 1.48 4.48
C GLN A 61 2.18 2.08 5.55
N PRO A 62 1.07 2.69 5.18
CA PRO A 62 0.61 2.90 3.80
C PRO A 62 1.59 3.74 3.00
N MET A 63 1.78 3.39 1.72
CA MET A 63 2.62 4.15 0.79
C MET A 63 1.74 5.02 -0.09
N SER A 64 2.15 6.26 -0.34
CA SER A 64 1.38 7.16 -1.18
C SER A 64 2.26 7.98 -2.12
N VAL A 65 1.69 8.36 -3.25
CA VAL A 65 2.30 9.28 -4.21
C VAL A 65 1.31 10.38 -4.58
N PRO A 66 1.76 11.63 -4.70
CA PRO A 66 0.92 12.71 -5.17
C PRO A 66 0.66 12.58 -6.67
N THR A 67 -0.56 12.88 -7.09
CA THR A 67 -0.94 13.00 -8.50
C THR A 67 -1.70 14.30 -8.73
N PRO A 68 -1.87 14.75 -9.99
CA PRO A 68 -2.68 15.94 -10.28
C PRO A 68 -4.12 15.86 -9.78
N SER A 69 -4.64 14.64 -9.58
CA SER A 69 -6.00 14.38 -9.10
C SER A 69 -6.08 14.14 -7.59
N GLY A 70 -4.97 14.22 -6.87
CA GLY A 70 -4.85 13.93 -5.44
C GLY A 70 -3.87 12.80 -5.17
N ASP A 71 -3.71 12.45 -3.91
CA ASP A 71 -2.84 11.35 -3.51
C ASP A 71 -3.44 9.99 -3.88
N VAL A 72 -2.58 9.09 -4.33
CA VAL A 72 -2.90 7.68 -4.48
C VAL A 72 -2.12 6.91 -3.42
N ALA A 73 -2.84 6.16 -2.59
CA ALA A 73 -2.26 5.44 -1.46
C ALA A 73 -2.55 3.94 -1.58
N ILE A 74 -1.60 3.12 -1.12
CA ILE A 74 -1.71 1.66 -1.12
C ILE A 74 -1.38 1.07 0.25
N VAL A 75 -2.12 0.03 0.62
CA VAL A 75 -1.72 -0.96 1.61
C VAL A 75 -1.61 -2.32 0.93
N TYR A 76 -0.53 -3.03 1.20
CA TYR A 76 -0.16 -4.26 0.50
C TYR A 76 0.36 -5.29 1.49
N SER A 77 -0.11 -6.53 1.36
CA SER A 77 0.40 -7.68 2.09
C SER A 77 0.61 -8.84 1.13
N GLY A 78 1.83 -9.32 1.02
CA GLY A 78 2.16 -10.46 0.17
C GLY A 78 3.48 -10.32 -0.57
N GLU A 79 3.61 -11.13 -1.61
CA GLU A 79 4.75 -11.16 -2.50
C GLU A 79 4.29 -11.20 -3.96
N SER A 80 4.84 -10.31 -4.77
CA SER A 80 4.70 -10.34 -6.23
C SER A 80 6.01 -10.83 -6.82
N TYR A 81 6.02 -12.06 -7.31
CA TYR A 81 7.26 -12.73 -7.74
C TYR A 81 7.90 -12.09 -8.98
N ASN A 82 7.09 -11.44 -9.80
CA ASN A 82 7.53 -10.76 -11.03
C ASN A 82 7.72 -9.25 -10.86
N PHE A 83 7.93 -8.77 -9.63
CA PHE A 83 8.04 -7.32 -9.38
C PHE A 83 9.22 -6.66 -10.09
N ARG A 84 10.33 -7.37 -10.28
CA ARG A 84 11.52 -6.83 -10.97
C ARG A 84 11.25 -6.58 -12.46
N GLU A 85 10.55 -7.50 -13.10
CA GLU A 85 10.16 -7.39 -14.52
C GLU A 85 9.17 -6.23 -14.71
N LEU A 86 8.16 -6.14 -13.84
CA LEU A 86 7.20 -5.04 -13.86
C LEU A 86 7.87 -3.69 -13.56
N ARG A 87 8.82 -3.66 -12.63
CA ARG A 87 9.61 -2.45 -12.35
C ARG A 87 10.37 -1.97 -13.59
N ALA A 88 11.03 -2.87 -14.29
CA ALA A 88 11.75 -2.52 -15.52
C ALA A 88 10.82 -2.01 -16.61
N GLU A 89 9.66 -2.63 -16.80
CA GLU A 89 8.63 -2.19 -17.73
C GLU A 89 8.11 -0.78 -17.38
N LEU A 90 7.77 -0.56 -16.13
CA LEU A 90 7.29 0.74 -15.65
C LEU A 90 8.36 1.83 -15.77
N ALA A 91 9.62 1.53 -15.47
CA ALA A 91 10.73 2.46 -15.68
C ALA A 91 10.86 2.85 -17.17
N GLY A 92 10.70 1.90 -18.08
CA GLY A 92 10.66 2.16 -19.51
C GLY A 92 9.47 3.03 -19.95
N LEU A 93 8.39 3.05 -19.18
CA LEU A 93 7.21 3.90 -19.39
C LEU A 93 7.30 5.25 -18.70
N GLY A 94 8.42 5.57 -18.05
CA GLY A 94 8.69 6.86 -17.44
C GLY A 94 8.46 6.95 -15.92
N HIS A 95 8.18 5.82 -15.25
CA HIS A 95 8.04 5.79 -13.80
C HIS A 95 9.41 5.81 -13.11
N SER A 96 9.51 6.59 -12.03
CA SER A 96 10.69 6.64 -11.15
C SER A 96 10.33 6.03 -9.79
N PHE A 97 11.28 5.30 -9.21
CA PHE A 97 11.10 4.59 -7.94
C PHE A 97 12.05 5.15 -6.88
N ASP A 98 11.53 5.34 -5.67
CA ASP A 98 12.31 5.83 -4.52
C ASP A 98 12.82 4.69 -3.64
N THR A 99 12.19 3.51 -3.72
CA THR A 99 12.52 2.31 -2.93
C THR A 99 12.75 1.09 -3.83
N ASP A 100 13.25 0.02 -3.24
CA ASP A 100 13.36 -1.28 -3.90
C ASP A 100 12.16 -2.19 -3.63
N SER A 101 11.11 -1.68 -2.99
CA SER A 101 9.97 -2.48 -2.54
C SER A 101 9.05 -2.92 -3.68
N GLY A 102 8.50 -4.14 -3.57
CA GLY A 102 7.44 -4.61 -4.45
C GLY A 102 6.15 -3.81 -4.31
N THR A 103 5.90 -3.23 -3.14
CA THR A 103 4.73 -2.37 -2.89
C THR A 103 4.73 -1.15 -3.82
N GLU A 104 5.87 -0.50 -3.99
CA GLU A 104 6.00 0.65 -4.88
C GLU A 104 5.76 0.27 -6.34
N VAL A 105 6.18 -0.92 -6.75
CA VAL A 105 5.90 -1.45 -8.09
C VAL A 105 4.40 -1.63 -8.31
N VAL A 106 3.67 -2.16 -7.34
CA VAL A 106 2.21 -2.31 -7.44
C VAL A 106 1.52 -0.94 -7.49
N LEU A 107 1.97 0.01 -6.67
CA LEU A 107 1.45 1.38 -6.67
C LEU A 107 1.63 2.06 -8.03
N HIS A 108 2.83 2.04 -8.58
CA HIS A 108 3.10 2.59 -9.92
C HIS A 108 2.39 1.81 -11.03
N GLY A 109 2.24 0.50 -10.88
CA GLY A 109 1.43 -0.33 -11.76
C GLY A 109 -0.03 0.10 -11.79
N TYR A 110 -0.60 0.43 -10.62
CA TYR A 110 -1.94 1.00 -10.56
C TYR A 110 -2.03 2.38 -11.26
N LEU A 111 -1.04 3.25 -11.06
CA LEU A 111 -0.98 4.53 -11.76
C LEU A 111 -0.94 4.37 -13.29
N GLN A 112 -0.26 3.34 -13.78
CA GLN A 112 -0.10 3.07 -15.21
C GLN A 112 -1.30 2.35 -15.83
N TRP A 113 -1.81 1.31 -15.15
CA TRP A 113 -2.79 0.36 -15.71
C TRP A 113 -4.12 0.35 -14.97
N GLY A 114 -4.28 1.14 -13.90
CA GLY A 114 -5.47 1.11 -13.08
C GLY A 114 -5.72 -0.26 -12.45
N ALA A 115 -6.97 -0.67 -12.36
CA ALA A 115 -7.34 -1.97 -11.79
C ALA A 115 -6.73 -3.18 -12.52
N ALA A 116 -6.37 -3.02 -13.79
CA ALA A 116 -5.72 -4.08 -14.58
C ALA A 116 -4.33 -4.47 -14.06
N VAL A 117 -3.74 -3.69 -13.13
CA VAL A 117 -2.49 -4.09 -12.47
C VAL A 117 -2.61 -5.47 -11.83
N ALA A 118 -3.76 -5.81 -11.27
CA ALA A 118 -3.98 -7.11 -10.63
C ALA A 118 -3.78 -8.30 -11.59
N GLU A 119 -4.10 -8.12 -12.87
CA GLU A 119 -3.94 -9.16 -13.90
C GLU A 119 -2.46 -9.35 -14.31
N ARG A 120 -1.61 -8.38 -14.00
CA ARG A 120 -0.19 -8.41 -14.32
C ARG A 120 0.69 -8.97 -13.20
N LEU A 121 0.13 -9.08 -11.99
CA LEU A 121 0.86 -9.58 -10.84
C LEU A 121 0.88 -11.11 -10.83
N ASN A 122 2.04 -11.67 -10.53
CA ASN A 122 2.21 -13.10 -10.30
C ASN A 122 2.72 -13.29 -8.87
N GLY A 123 1.92 -13.90 -8.02
CA GLY A 123 2.28 -14.07 -6.61
C GLY A 123 1.11 -14.35 -5.69
N MET A 124 1.36 -14.16 -4.40
CA MET A 124 0.35 -14.28 -3.34
C MET A 124 0.24 -12.92 -2.66
N TYR A 125 -0.90 -12.28 -2.78
CA TYR A 125 -1.05 -10.91 -2.29
C TYR A 125 -2.50 -10.56 -1.96
N ALA A 126 -2.62 -9.54 -1.10
CA ALA A 126 -3.84 -8.76 -0.91
C ALA A 126 -3.44 -7.28 -0.82
N PHE A 127 -4.17 -6.41 -1.47
CA PHE A 127 -3.93 -4.98 -1.41
C PHE A 127 -5.19 -4.16 -1.61
N ALA A 128 -5.12 -2.90 -1.18
CA ALA A 128 -6.12 -1.88 -1.49
C ALA A 128 -5.40 -0.61 -1.93
N VAL A 129 -5.93 0.04 -2.94
CA VAL A 129 -5.44 1.30 -3.50
C VAL A 129 -6.57 2.32 -3.50
#